data_21d8462d01fa64de4d0c0b53583e0a7e
#
_entry.id   21d8462d01fa64de4d0c0b53583e0a7e
#
_cell.length_a   1.000
_cell.length_b   1.000
_cell.length_c   1.000
_cell.angle_alpha   90.00
_cell.angle_beta   90.00
_cell.angle_gamma   90.00
#
_symmetry.space_group_name_H-M   'P 1'
#
loop_
_entity.id
_entity.type
_entity.pdbx_description
1 polymer ?
#
loop_
_entity_poly.entity_id
_entity_poly.type
_entity_poly.pdbx_seq_one_letter_code
_entity_poly.pdbx_strand_id
1 'polypeptide(L)'
;MNMCYKYVVKIGEKKIEIDKNIVKILNTYVRTEMNLEKLAEQLGLDDWSEAYEFVKKIPAWIMWTPSILWKKEMEKCEKADEIKIIEI
;
A
#
# COMPACT_ATOMS: atom_id res chain seq x y z
N MET A 1 -11.28 -22.86 -5.15
CA MET A 1 -10.32 -22.40 -4.13
C MET A 1 -10.20 -20.90 -4.16
N ASN A 2 -10.36 -20.28 -3.00
CA ASN A 2 -10.24 -18.84 -2.88
C ASN A 2 -8.86 -18.51 -2.31
N MET A 3 -8.09 -17.76 -3.06
CA MET A 3 -6.78 -17.31 -2.63
C MET A 3 -6.78 -15.80 -2.49
N CYS A 4 -6.24 -15.31 -1.40
CA CYS A 4 -6.07 -13.89 -1.16
C CYS A 4 -4.60 -13.53 -1.21
N TYR A 5 -4.27 -12.43 -1.87
CA TYR A 5 -2.91 -11.89 -1.91
C TYR A 5 -2.84 -10.64 -1.05
N LYS A 6 -1.89 -10.62 -0.12
CA LYS A 6 -1.60 -9.44 0.68
C LYS A 6 -0.21 -8.93 0.30
N TYR A 7 -0.10 -7.63 0.11
CA TYR A 7 1.15 -7.00 -0.31
C TYR A 7 1.76 -6.25 0.87
N VAL A 8 3.06 -6.42 1.07
CA VAL A 8 3.80 -5.76 2.13
C VAL A 8 5.04 -5.10 1.52
N VAL A 9 5.27 -3.84 1.84
CA VAL A 9 6.46 -3.11 1.42
C VAL A 9 7.40 -2.99 2.62
N LYS A 10 8.65 -3.41 2.43
CA LYS A 10 9.66 -3.34 3.49
C LYS A 10 10.54 -2.11 3.27
N ILE A 11 10.59 -1.24 4.27
CA ILE A 11 11.46 -0.05 4.26
C ILE A 11 12.35 -0.12 5.49
N GLY A 12 13.64 -0.47 5.28
CA GLY A 12 14.54 -0.73 6.39
C GLY A 12 14.02 -1.87 7.26
N GLU A 13 13.76 -1.60 8.52
CA GLU A 13 13.17 -2.57 9.44
C GLU A 13 11.66 -2.47 9.53
N LYS A 14 11.07 -1.50 8.84
CA LYS A 14 9.63 -1.27 8.85
C LYS A 14 8.95 -2.08 7.77
N LYS A 15 7.76 -2.60 8.09
CA LYS A 15 6.92 -3.30 7.11
C LYS A 15 5.58 -2.59 7.04
N ILE A 16 5.18 -2.22 5.83
CA ILE A 16 3.91 -1.53 5.60
C ILE A 16 3.01 -2.47 4.80
N GLU A 17 1.94 -2.95 5.45
CA GLU A 17 0.94 -3.75 4.76
C GLU A 17 0.05 -2.83 3.93
N ILE A 18 -0.16 -3.19 2.68
CA ILE A 18 -0.97 -2.40 1.76
C ILE A 18 -2.43 -2.75 1.98
N ASP A 19 -3.11 -1.96 2.79
CA ASP A 19 -4.55 -2.08 3.04
C ASP A 19 -5.31 -0.94 2.36
N LYS A 20 -6.64 -0.88 2.58
CA LYS A 20 -7.46 0.16 1.95
C LYS A 20 -7.04 1.57 2.38
N ASN A 21 -6.55 1.73 3.61
CA ASN A 21 -6.14 3.05 4.10
C ASN A 21 -4.87 3.51 3.40
N ILE A 22 -3.90 2.61 3.23
CA ILE A 22 -2.67 2.90 2.50
C ILE A 22 -2.99 3.21 1.04
N VAL A 23 -3.84 2.41 0.40
CA VAL A 23 -4.25 2.66 -0.99
C VAL A 23 -4.94 4.02 -1.11
N LYS A 24 -5.77 4.40 -0.15
CA LYS A 24 -6.42 5.71 -0.15
C LYS A 24 -5.39 6.83 -0.08
N ILE A 25 -4.38 6.70 0.77
CA ILE A 25 -3.29 7.66 0.86
C ILE A 25 -2.56 7.76 -0.48
N LEU A 26 -2.26 6.62 -1.12
CA LEU A 26 -1.57 6.58 -2.40
C LEU A 26 -2.42 7.18 -3.52
N ASN A 27 -3.74 6.93 -3.51
CA ASN A 27 -4.64 7.57 -4.46
C ASN A 27 -4.58 9.09 -4.33
N THR A 28 -4.54 9.60 -3.10
CA THR A 28 -4.42 11.04 -2.86
C THR A 28 -3.08 11.56 -3.35
N TYR A 29 -2.01 10.82 -3.09
CA TYR A 29 -0.67 11.20 -3.52
C TYR A 29 -0.58 11.38 -5.04
N VAL A 30 -1.12 10.43 -5.82
CA VAL A 30 -1.00 10.49 -7.29
C VAL A 30 -1.95 11.51 -7.93
N ARG A 31 -2.99 11.95 -7.21
CA ARG A 31 -4.00 12.88 -7.73
C ARG A 31 -3.84 14.31 -7.24
N THR A 32 -2.94 14.55 -6.31
CA THR A 32 -2.73 15.87 -5.72
C THR A 32 -1.25 16.22 -5.75
N GLU A 33 -0.93 17.41 -5.26
CA GLU A 33 0.47 17.86 -5.16
C GLU A 33 1.11 17.49 -3.82
N MET A 34 0.72 16.34 -3.26
CA MET A 34 1.30 15.88 -2.01
C MET A 34 2.80 15.63 -2.20
N ASN A 35 3.63 16.26 -1.36
CA ASN A 35 5.07 16.04 -1.42
C ASN A 35 5.47 14.79 -0.63
N LEU A 36 6.72 14.38 -0.77
CA LEU A 36 7.22 13.16 -0.13
C LEU A 36 7.26 13.28 1.39
N GLU A 37 7.49 14.47 1.95
CA GLU A 37 7.46 14.66 3.39
C GLU A 37 6.07 14.40 3.95
N LYS A 38 5.05 14.90 3.27
CA LYS A 38 3.67 14.67 3.67
C LYS A 38 3.30 13.20 3.52
N LEU A 39 3.74 12.57 2.45
CA LEU A 39 3.51 11.14 2.24
C LEU A 39 4.16 10.32 3.36
N ALA A 40 5.41 10.64 3.73
CA ALA A 40 6.09 9.96 4.82
C ALA A 40 5.29 10.07 6.12
N GLU A 41 4.81 11.28 6.43
CA GLU A 41 3.98 11.51 7.62
C GLU A 41 2.71 10.64 7.60
N GLN A 42 2.04 10.58 6.45
CA GLN A 42 0.82 9.79 6.30
C GLN A 42 1.07 8.28 6.42
N LEU A 43 2.23 7.82 5.97
CA LEU A 43 2.60 6.40 6.01
C LEU A 43 3.28 5.98 7.32
N GLY A 44 3.54 6.93 8.21
CA GLY A 44 4.26 6.63 9.45
C GLY A 44 5.75 6.40 9.26
N LEU A 45 6.31 6.97 8.21
CA LEU A 45 7.75 6.90 7.92
C LEU A 45 8.48 8.08 8.55
N ASP A 46 9.79 7.94 8.73
CA ASP A 46 10.58 8.96 9.46
C ASP A 46 10.86 10.22 8.63
N ASP A 47 11.12 10.06 7.34
CA ASP A 47 11.46 11.18 6.47
C ASP A 47 11.07 10.95 5.01
N TRP A 48 11.32 11.97 4.19
CA TRP A 48 10.98 11.92 2.77
C TRP A 48 11.76 10.84 2.00
N SER A 49 12.97 10.50 2.45
CA SER A 49 13.77 9.50 1.74
C SER A 49 13.16 8.11 1.88
N GLU A 50 12.58 7.80 3.03
CA GLU A 50 11.85 6.54 3.21
C GLU A 50 10.58 6.51 2.35
N ALA A 51 9.89 7.64 2.25
CA ALA A 51 8.72 7.74 1.37
C ALA A 51 9.12 7.54 -0.09
N TYR A 52 10.25 8.09 -0.50
CA TYR A 52 10.77 7.90 -1.84
C TYR A 52 11.09 6.42 -2.13
N GLU A 53 11.73 5.74 -1.19
CA GLU A 53 11.99 4.31 -1.31
C GLU A 53 10.69 3.53 -1.43
N PHE A 54 9.67 3.91 -0.66
CA PHE A 54 8.35 3.29 -0.75
C PHE A 54 7.75 3.45 -2.15
N VAL A 55 7.78 4.67 -2.69
CA VAL A 55 7.23 4.95 -4.01
C VAL A 55 7.97 4.18 -5.11
N LYS A 56 9.29 4.01 -4.97
CA LYS A 56 10.07 3.26 -5.94
C LYS A 56 9.77 1.76 -5.90
N LYS A 57 9.45 1.23 -4.74
CA LYS A 57 9.18 -0.20 -4.57
C LYS A 57 7.77 -0.59 -4.95
N ILE A 58 6.79 0.25 -4.66
CA ILE A 58 5.40 -0.11 -4.89
C ILE A 58 5.05 -0.05 -6.37
N PRO A 59 4.39 -1.10 -6.92
CA PRO A 59 3.95 -1.05 -8.32
C PRO A 59 2.96 0.09 -8.56
N ALA A 60 3.10 0.76 -9.69
CA ALA A 60 2.23 1.88 -10.03
C ALA A 60 0.75 1.51 -10.05
N TRP A 61 0.41 0.29 -10.48
CA TRP A 61 -0.99 -0.12 -10.55
C TRP A 61 -1.67 -0.10 -9.17
N ILE A 62 -0.91 -0.34 -8.10
CA ILE A 62 -1.47 -0.28 -6.74
C ILE A 62 -1.84 1.16 -6.41
N MET A 63 -0.98 2.12 -6.74
CA MET A 63 -1.24 3.53 -6.46
C MET A 63 -2.46 4.07 -7.21
N TRP A 64 -2.75 3.52 -8.39
CA TRP A 64 -3.87 3.95 -9.21
C TRP A 64 -5.14 3.13 -9.00
N THR A 65 -5.08 2.03 -8.24
CA THR A 65 -6.27 1.23 -7.94
C THR A 65 -7.16 2.00 -6.96
N PRO A 66 -8.45 2.21 -7.29
CA PRO A 66 -9.35 2.89 -6.37
C PRO A 66 -9.46 2.15 -5.04
N SER A 67 -9.43 2.88 -3.93
CA SER A 67 -9.47 2.28 -2.60
C SER A 67 -10.70 1.42 -2.35
N ILE A 68 -11.83 1.76 -2.99
CA ILE A 68 -13.05 0.97 -2.85
C ILE A 68 -12.89 -0.42 -3.48
N LEU A 69 -12.16 -0.52 -4.59
CA LEU A 69 -11.86 -1.84 -5.18
C LEU A 69 -10.91 -2.62 -4.31
N TRP A 70 -9.95 -1.95 -3.70
CA TRP A 70 -9.03 -2.59 -2.77
C TRP A 70 -9.77 -3.16 -1.57
N LYS A 71 -10.74 -2.39 -1.05
CA LYS A 71 -11.57 -2.84 0.05
C LYS A 71 -12.31 -4.12 -0.31
N LYS A 72 -12.87 -4.20 -1.52
CA LYS A 72 -13.56 -5.41 -1.98
C LYS A 72 -12.64 -6.62 -2.06
N GLU A 73 -11.41 -6.41 -2.55
CA GLU A 73 -10.43 -7.48 -2.61
C GLU A 73 -10.03 -7.95 -1.20
N MET A 74 -9.90 -7.03 -0.26
CA MET A 74 -9.57 -7.38 1.12
C MET A 74 -10.71 -8.13 1.81
N GLU A 75 -11.96 -7.82 1.48
CA GLU A 75 -13.11 -8.55 2.00
C GLU A 75 -13.10 -10.02 1.56
N LYS A 76 -12.59 -10.30 0.37
CA LYS A 76 -12.43 -11.67 -0.11
C LYS A 76 -11.43 -12.44 0.74
N CYS A 77 -10.47 -11.75 1.36
CA CYS A 77 -9.47 -12.37 2.20
C CYS A 77 -10.07 -13.01 3.44
N GLU A 78 -11.16 -12.45 3.96
CA GLU A 78 -11.83 -13.00 5.14
C GLU A 78 -12.42 -14.38 4.89
N LYS A 79 -12.75 -14.68 3.62
CA LYS A 79 -13.35 -15.94 3.21
C LYS A 79 -12.37 -16.82 2.43
N ALA A 80 -11.12 -16.39 2.33
CA ALA A 80 -10.14 -17.13 1.54
C ALA A 80 -9.65 -18.37 2.29
N ASP A 81 -9.46 -19.46 1.55
CA ASP A 81 -8.90 -20.70 2.09
C ASP A 81 -7.40 -20.54 2.31
N GLU A 82 -6.76 -19.69 1.54
CA GLU A 82 -5.32 -19.49 1.60
C GLU A 82 -4.99 -18.01 1.42
N ILE A 83 -4.06 -17.54 2.24
CA ILE A 83 -3.55 -16.16 2.16
C ILE A 83 -2.08 -16.22 1.80
N LYS A 84 -1.70 -15.55 0.70
CA LYS A 84 -0.32 -15.46 0.26
C LYS A 84 0.17 -14.04 0.47
N ILE A 85 1.29 -13.90 1.19
CA ILE A 85 1.91 -12.60 1.44
C ILE A 85 3.00 -12.37 0.41
N ILE A 86 2.90 -11.26 -0.31
CA ILE A 86 3.89 -10.87 -1.32
C ILE A 86 4.68 -9.69 -0.77
N GLU A 87 5.97 -9.90 -0.53
CA GLU A 87 6.85 -8.84 -0.06
C GLU A 87 7.46 -8.13 -1.26
N ILE A 88 7.33 -6.80 -1.25
CA ILE A 88 7.83 -5.95 -2.34
C ILE A 88 9.13 -5.28 -1.92
#